data_4ea9513e6c883f69c3458978bb12c69c
#
_entry.id   4ea9513e6c883f69c3458978bb12c69c
#
_cell.length_a   1.000
_cell.length_b   1.000
_cell.length_c   1.000
_cell.angle_alpha   90.00
_cell.angle_beta   90.00
_cell.angle_gamma   90.00
#
_symmetry.space_group_name_H-M   'P 1'
#
loop_
_entity.id
_entity.type
_entity.pdbx_description
1 polymer ?
#
loop_
_entity_poly.entity_id
_entity_poly.type
_entity_poly.pdbx_seq_one_letter_code
_entity_poly.pdbx_strand_id
1 'polypeptide(L)'
;MNFKNKLVTIFFAGILAAGFSSSVSAGGILRAPVPDWTGGVVTCEVIHYVLENEMGYKIKRITMPSGPGVAEGERAGDLDFHCESWPSYSTTNDIYIKEWGGDGSIVKLGDAGPIGTSSYWIPSYLIEKNGGPIKNEPKLADLNDHVDLFKGMDTGDRGRLLGCPTPAWECSDQDRLDLNGVNFKAIELGSETAHWAEAQAAYKRKEPFVLYAWTPHWIFAVLDLVSVELPAFGSVEWPASGWDVDITFNAGRPGMLTEHPEASQMIMNASITNVQQAGMIKAIDIDGRDVEEVVAEWMEANRDVWSSWVPD
;
A
#
# COMPACT_ATOMS: atom_id res chain seq x y z
N MET A 1 40.32 2.08 86.88
CA MET A 1 40.37 1.10 85.77
C MET A 1 39.68 1.74 84.53
N ASN A 2 40.51 2.27 83.60
CA ASN A 2 40.07 3.06 82.47
C ASN A 2 39.69 2.19 81.31
N PHE A 3 38.46 2.29 80.86
CA PHE A 3 38.06 1.75 79.54
C PHE A 3 38.02 2.88 78.48
N LYS A 4 38.95 2.79 77.55
CA LYS A 4 38.99 3.69 76.37
C LYS A 4 38.05 3.21 75.33
N ASN A 5 37.01 4.02 75.02
CA ASN A 5 36.14 3.79 73.85
C ASN A 5 36.89 4.17 72.57
N LYS A 6 37.06 3.20 71.65
CA LYS A 6 37.50 3.45 70.27
C LYS A 6 36.27 3.69 69.41
N LEU A 7 36.10 4.90 68.91
CA LEU A 7 35.17 5.27 67.90
C LEU A 7 35.68 4.77 66.55
N VAL A 8 34.95 3.85 65.92
CA VAL A 8 35.18 3.41 64.53
C VAL A 8 34.30 4.28 63.62
N THR A 9 34.95 5.15 62.84
CA THR A 9 34.28 5.97 61.83
C THR A 9 34.18 5.13 60.55
N ILE A 10 32.98 4.75 60.18
CA ILE A 10 32.69 4.08 58.91
C ILE A 10 32.41 5.16 57.86
N PHE A 11 33.32 5.31 56.88
CA PHE A 11 33.10 6.11 55.69
C PHE A 11 32.17 5.35 54.72
N PHE A 12 30.95 5.82 54.55
CA PHE A 12 30.08 5.40 53.47
C PHE A 12 30.46 6.20 52.21
N ALA A 13 31.16 5.58 51.29
CA ALA A 13 31.36 6.10 49.94
C ALA A 13 30.06 5.91 49.14
N GLY A 14 29.26 6.96 49.04
CA GLY A 14 28.10 7.00 48.18
C GLY A 14 28.53 7.04 46.71
N ILE A 15 28.34 5.94 46.00
CA ILE A 15 28.43 5.92 44.53
C ILE A 15 27.20 6.61 43.99
N LEU A 16 27.34 7.86 43.53
CA LEU A 16 26.34 8.51 42.67
C LEU A 16 26.36 7.81 41.32
N ALA A 17 25.43 6.89 41.09
CA ALA A 17 25.10 6.44 39.76
C ALA A 17 24.38 7.58 39.02
N ALA A 18 25.13 8.33 38.22
CA ALA A 18 24.55 9.26 37.26
C ALA A 18 23.80 8.45 36.25
N GLY A 19 22.49 8.28 36.47
CA GLY A 19 21.59 7.75 35.43
C GLY A 19 21.57 8.78 34.31
N PHE A 20 22.19 8.43 33.19
CA PHE A 20 21.92 9.08 31.91
C PHE A 20 20.47 8.75 31.56
N SER A 21 19.53 9.57 31.99
CA SER A 21 18.20 9.64 31.37
C SER A 21 18.42 10.24 30.00
N SER A 22 18.52 9.39 28.98
CA SER A 22 18.29 9.82 27.60
C SER A 22 16.90 10.45 27.59
N SER A 23 16.82 11.77 27.56
CA SER A 23 15.57 12.45 27.24
C SER A 23 15.26 12.06 25.80
N VAL A 24 14.39 11.06 25.61
CA VAL A 24 13.70 10.90 24.34
C VAL A 24 13.03 12.25 24.08
N SER A 25 13.54 12.99 23.12
CA SER A 25 12.91 14.20 22.63
C SER A 25 11.52 13.76 22.21
N ALA A 26 10.47 14.31 22.81
CA ALA A 26 9.13 13.98 22.41
C ALA A 26 8.99 14.40 20.95
N GLY A 27 8.90 13.43 20.04
CA GLY A 27 8.57 13.65 18.65
C GLY A 27 7.28 14.47 18.58
N GLY A 28 7.09 15.26 17.52
CA GLY A 28 5.88 16.04 17.32
C GLY A 28 4.65 15.15 17.03
N ILE A 29 3.58 15.82 16.61
CA ILE A 29 2.41 15.14 16.04
C ILE A 29 2.56 15.17 14.53
N LEU A 30 2.47 14.00 13.86
CA LEU A 30 2.41 13.86 12.42
C LEU A 30 1.02 13.41 11.99
N ARG A 31 0.54 13.89 10.87
CA ARG A 31 -0.77 13.58 10.30
C ARG A 31 -0.57 12.74 9.04
N ALA A 32 -1.14 11.56 9.04
CA ALA A 32 -1.06 10.65 7.91
C ALA A 32 -2.45 10.11 7.53
N PRO A 33 -2.75 9.90 6.24
CA PRO A 33 -3.99 9.24 5.84
C PRO A 33 -3.94 7.77 6.22
N VAL A 34 -5.09 7.18 6.46
CA VAL A 34 -5.25 5.73 6.52
C VAL A 34 -5.60 5.26 5.11
N PRO A 35 -4.75 4.47 4.46
CA PRO A 35 -5.08 3.90 3.15
C PRO A 35 -6.36 3.08 3.19
N ASP A 36 -7.08 3.04 2.08
CA ASP A 36 -8.33 2.29 1.93
C ASP A 36 -8.15 0.93 1.23
N TRP A 37 -6.90 0.40 1.27
CA TRP A 37 -6.54 -0.97 0.91
C TRP A 37 -5.54 -1.57 1.91
N THR A 38 -5.62 -2.88 2.12
CA THR A 38 -4.89 -3.55 3.21
C THR A 38 -3.37 -3.46 3.05
N GLY A 39 -2.84 -3.54 1.83
CA GLY A 39 -1.39 -3.40 1.59
C GLY A 39 -0.84 -2.06 2.07
N GLY A 40 -1.49 -0.97 1.69
CA GLY A 40 -1.10 0.37 2.14
C GLY A 40 -1.26 0.56 3.64
N VAL A 41 -2.31 0.01 4.25
CA VAL A 41 -2.48 0.04 5.72
C VAL A 41 -1.29 -0.63 6.39
N VAL A 42 -0.89 -1.83 5.94
CA VAL A 42 0.26 -2.57 6.49
C VAL A 42 1.54 -1.74 6.38
N THR A 43 1.85 -1.21 5.21
CA THR A 43 3.06 -0.40 4.99
C THR A 43 3.07 0.84 5.88
N CYS A 44 1.94 1.54 5.98
CA CYS A 44 1.82 2.69 6.87
C CYS A 44 1.98 2.32 8.34
N GLU A 45 1.30 1.27 8.82
CA GLU A 45 1.37 0.90 10.24
C GLU A 45 2.77 0.40 10.65
N VAL A 46 3.53 -0.22 9.76
CA VAL A 46 4.95 -0.54 9.99
C VAL A 46 5.78 0.75 10.21
N ILE A 47 5.58 1.78 9.38
CA ILE A 47 6.23 3.09 9.52
C ILE A 47 5.75 3.79 10.80
N HIS A 48 4.44 3.81 11.04
CA HIS A 48 3.85 4.41 12.24
C HIS A 48 4.39 3.76 13.51
N TYR A 49 4.54 2.43 13.53
CA TYR A 49 5.09 1.71 14.68
C TYR A 49 6.47 2.24 15.07
N VAL A 50 7.38 2.44 14.12
CA VAL A 50 8.73 2.95 14.39
C VAL A 50 8.66 4.41 14.88
N LEU A 51 7.89 5.26 14.19
CA LEU A 51 7.72 6.66 14.58
C LEU A 51 7.15 6.80 16.00
N GLU A 52 6.17 5.98 16.36
CA GLU A 52 5.49 6.06 17.67
C GLU A 52 6.31 5.42 18.80
N ASN A 53 6.85 4.22 18.58
CA ASN A 53 7.46 3.43 19.66
C ASN A 53 8.96 3.69 19.83
N GLU A 54 9.69 4.07 18.78
CA GLU A 54 11.13 4.25 18.82
C GLU A 54 11.54 5.75 18.80
N MET A 55 10.73 6.60 18.14
CA MET A 55 11.06 8.02 17.97
C MET A 55 10.16 8.99 18.75
N GLY A 56 9.12 8.48 19.44
CA GLY A 56 8.27 9.25 20.34
C GLY A 56 7.32 10.23 19.64
N TYR A 57 7.05 10.05 18.35
CA TYR A 57 6.01 10.78 17.62
C TYR A 57 4.62 10.29 18.03
N LYS A 58 3.60 11.10 17.70
CA LYS A 58 2.19 10.70 17.72
C LYS A 58 1.63 10.81 16.33
N ILE A 59 1.07 9.74 15.80
CA ILE A 59 0.47 9.74 14.48
C ILE A 59 -1.04 9.99 14.60
N LYS A 60 -1.49 11.11 14.01
CA LYS A 60 -2.91 11.38 13.83
C LYS A 60 -3.33 10.74 12.51
N ARG A 61 -3.94 9.56 12.60
CA ARG A 61 -4.49 8.80 11.48
C ARG A 61 -5.77 9.48 10.98
N ILE A 62 -5.83 9.81 9.69
CA ILE A 62 -6.95 10.52 9.05
C ILE A 62 -7.59 9.59 8.03
N THR A 63 -8.81 9.14 8.31
CA THR A 63 -9.57 8.31 7.37
C THR A 63 -10.03 9.15 6.19
N MET A 64 -9.58 8.80 5.01
CA MET A 64 -9.95 9.43 3.75
C MET A 64 -9.68 8.45 2.59
N PRO A 65 -10.34 8.61 1.43
CA PRO A 65 -10.01 7.83 0.24
C PRO A 65 -8.58 8.09 -0.22
N SER A 66 -7.90 7.05 -0.68
CA SER A 66 -6.62 7.18 -1.38
C SER A 66 -6.82 7.84 -2.74
N GLY A 67 -5.78 8.51 -3.25
CA GLY A 67 -5.83 9.21 -4.52
C GLY A 67 -5.57 10.71 -4.41
N PRO A 68 -6.06 11.55 -5.33
CA PRO A 68 -5.70 12.98 -5.44
C PRO A 68 -5.95 13.79 -4.17
N GLY A 69 -6.95 13.43 -3.36
CA GLY A 69 -7.25 14.10 -2.10
C GLY A 69 -6.11 14.04 -1.08
N VAL A 70 -5.30 12.98 -1.10
CA VAL A 70 -4.12 12.82 -0.24
C VAL A 70 -3.06 13.85 -0.65
N ALA A 71 -2.75 13.93 -1.94
CA ALA A 71 -1.79 14.89 -2.47
C ALA A 71 -2.20 16.35 -2.17
N GLU A 72 -3.48 16.69 -2.35
CA GLU A 72 -3.99 18.03 -2.00
C GLU A 72 -3.89 18.30 -0.49
N GLY A 73 -4.15 17.31 0.36
CA GLY A 73 -3.99 17.43 1.81
C GLY A 73 -2.54 17.71 2.23
N GLU A 74 -1.56 17.09 1.58
CA GLU A 74 -0.13 17.37 1.80
C GLU A 74 0.25 18.78 1.34
N ARG A 75 -0.20 19.19 0.15
CA ARG A 75 0.05 20.54 -0.38
C ARG A 75 -0.57 21.62 0.49
N ALA A 76 -1.76 21.38 1.02
CA ALA A 76 -2.43 22.29 1.96
C ALA A 76 -1.77 22.31 3.34
N GLY A 77 -0.94 21.32 3.67
CA GLY A 77 -0.37 21.13 4.99
C GLY A 77 -1.34 20.51 6.00
N ASP A 78 -2.42 19.89 5.54
CA ASP A 78 -3.37 19.14 6.37
C ASP A 78 -2.87 17.72 6.68
N LEU A 79 -2.04 17.18 5.80
CA LEU A 79 -1.28 15.94 5.97
C LEU A 79 0.21 16.26 5.99
N ASP A 80 0.97 15.42 6.70
CA ASP A 80 2.43 15.55 6.77
C ASP A 80 3.12 14.59 5.80
N PHE A 81 2.66 13.35 5.73
CA PHE A 81 3.18 12.33 4.81
C PHE A 81 2.12 11.26 4.51
N HIS A 82 2.35 10.48 3.46
CA HIS A 82 1.63 9.24 3.17
C HIS A 82 2.60 8.13 2.75
N CYS A 83 2.14 6.90 2.86
CA CYS A 83 2.92 5.71 2.53
C CYS A 83 2.35 5.02 1.31
N GLU A 84 3.25 4.34 0.58
CA GLU A 84 2.92 3.44 -0.52
C GLU A 84 2.07 4.06 -1.64
N SER A 85 2.59 5.09 -2.26
CA SER A 85 2.05 5.59 -3.53
C SER A 85 2.50 4.69 -4.69
N TRP A 86 1.60 4.48 -5.65
CA TRP A 86 1.82 3.68 -6.85
C TRP A 86 1.92 4.62 -8.06
N PRO A 87 3.11 4.79 -8.67
CA PRO A 87 3.35 5.84 -9.68
C PRO A 87 2.48 5.75 -10.92
N SER A 88 2.15 4.54 -11.39
CA SER A 88 1.45 4.36 -12.67
C SER A 88 -0.05 4.69 -12.63
N TYR A 89 -0.60 5.02 -11.46
CA TYR A 89 -2.01 5.39 -11.30
C TYR A 89 -2.26 6.88 -11.35
N SER A 90 -1.34 7.67 -10.84
CA SER A 90 -1.62 9.06 -10.53
C SER A 90 -0.85 10.03 -11.40
N THR A 91 -1.56 10.84 -12.15
CA THR A 91 -1.00 12.01 -12.84
C THR A 91 -0.60 13.13 -11.88
N THR A 92 -0.99 13.07 -10.60
CA THR A 92 -0.61 14.05 -9.59
C THR A 92 0.88 13.99 -9.25
N ASN A 93 1.52 12.82 -9.39
CA ASN A 93 2.96 12.68 -9.20
C ASN A 93 3.76 13.58 -10.16
N ASP A 94 3.37 13.61 -11.44
CA ASP A 94 4.04 14.43 -12.46
C ASP A 94 3.81 15.93 -12.25
N ILE A 95 2.70 16.29 -11.59
CA ILE A 95 2.35 17.69 -11.32
C ILE A 95 3.08 18.23 -10.09
N TYR A 96 3.27 17.40 -9.06
CA TYR A 96 3.69 17.87 -7.74
C TYR A 96 5.10 17.44 -7.32
N ILE A 97 5.61 16.30 -7.82
CA ILE A 97 6.94 15.80 -7.45
C ILE A 97 7.98 16.31 -8.44
N LYS A 98 8.97 17.03 -7.92
CA LYS A 98 9.97 17.72 -8.74
C LYS A 98 10.81 16.78 -9.60
N GLU A 99 11.14 15.60 -9.09
CA GLU A 99 11.90 14.57 -9.80
C GLU A 99 11.20 14.08 -11.07
N TRP A 100 9.88 14.21 -11.13
CA TRP A 100 9.06 13.86 -12.31
C TRP A 100 8.57 15.07 -13.11
N GLY A 101 9.17 16.26 -12.88
CA GLY A 101 8.86 17.48 -13.60
C GLY A 101 7.85 18.40 -12.95
N GLY A 102 7.34 18.02 -11.77
CA GLY A 102 6.36 18.78 -11.00
C GLY A 102 6.92 20.02 -10.30
N ASP A 103 6.06 20.73 -9.60
CA ASP A 103 6.37 22.01 -8.95
C ASP A 103 7.13 21.89 -7.62
N GLY A 104 7.28 20.68 -7.10
CA GLY A 104 7.96 20.40 -5.83
C GLY A 104 7.09 20.68 -4.59
N SER A 105 5.79 20.78 -4.75
CA SER A 105 4.85 20.95 -3.64
C SER A 105 4.61 19.65 -2.84
N ILE A 106 5.07 18.51 -3.35
CA ILE A 106 5.23 17.23 -2.65
C ILE A 106 6.65 16.74 -2.86
N VAL A 107 7.21 16.05 -1.85
CA VAL A 107 8.54 15.45 -1.91
C VAL A 107 8.44 13.94 -1.73
N LYS A 108 9.25 13.20 -2.49
CA LYS A 108 9.42 11.77 -2.31
C LYS A 108 10.21 11.51 -1.01
N LEU A 109 9.70 10.64 -0.15
CA LEU A 109 10.32 10.20 1.10
C LEU A 109 10.81 8.75 1.01
N GLY A 110 11.48 8.40 -0.10
CA GLY A 110 12.07 7.08 -0.33
C GLY A 110 11.10 6.05 -0.92
N ASP A 111 11.66 4.92 -1.33
CA ASP A 111 10.87 3.78 -1.83
C ASP A 111 10.25 3.03 -0.66
N ALA A 112 8.99 2.64 -0.77
CA ALA A 112 8.28 1.90 0.28
C ALA A 112 8.69 0.42 0.36
N GLY A 113 9.25 -0.09 -0.74
CA GLY A 113 9.75 -1.45 -0.87
C GLY A 113 8.91 -2.39 -1.72
N PRO A 114 7.57 -2.45 -1.60
CA PRO A 114 6.77 -3.26 -2.49
C PRO A 114 6.94 -2.84 -3.95
N ILE A 115 7.12 -3.84 -4.82
CA ILE A 115 7.15 -3.65 -6.27
C ILE A 115 5.95 -4.40 -6.82
N GLY A 116 5.09 -3.68 -7.54
CA GLY A 116 3.81 -4.21 -7.95
C GLY A 116 3.55 -4.10 -9.45
N THR A 117 2.56 -4.86 -9.89
CA THR A 117 1.98 -4.75 -11.22
C THR A 117 0.47 -4.89 -11.13
N SER A 118 -0.24 -4.14 -11.95
CA SER A 118 -1.69 -4.20 -12.05
C SER A 118 -2.12 -4.65 -13.43
N SER A 119 -3.21 -5.40 -13.50
CA SER A 119 -3.74 -5.90 -14.76
C SER A 119 -5.20 -6.33 -14.60
N TYR A 120 -5.79 -6.81 -15.72
CA TYR A 120 -7.03 -7.56 -15.71
C TYR A 120 -6.73 -9.06 -15.72
N TRP A 121 -7.55 -9.81 -15.03
CA TRP A 121 -7.37 -11.24 -14.81
C TRP A 121 -8.68 -11.98 -15.05
N ILE A 122 -8.57 -13.21 -15.52
CA ILE A 122 -9.69 -14.14 -15.68
C ILE A 122 -9.37 -15.48 -15.02
N PRO A 123 -10.38 -16.22 -14.54
CA PRO A 123 -10.17 -17.55 -13.98
C PRO A 123 -9.51 -18.51 -14.98
N SER A 124 -8.55 -19.28 -14.52
CA SER A 124 -7.82 -20.25 -15.36
C SER A 124 -8.72 -21.32 -16.00
N TYR A 125 -9.86 -21.64 -15.38
CA TYR A 125 -10.83 -22.58 -15.97
C TYR A 125 -11.54 -22.05 -17.22
N LEU A 126 -11.38 -20.76 -17.56
CA LEU A 126 -11.91 -20.18 -18.81
C LEU A 126 -10.93 -20.33 -19.99
N ILE A 127 -9.70 -20.80 -19.74
CA ILE A 127 -8.63 -20.90 -20.74
C ILE A 127 -8.69 -22.25 -21.46
N GLU A 128 -8.43 -22.27 -22.78
CA GLU A 128 -8.49 -23.47 -23.67
C GLU A 128 -7.72 -24.67 -23.12
N LYS A 129 -6.48 -24.47 -22.63
CA LYS A 129 -5.67 -25.56 -22.05
C LYS A 129 -6.33 -26.25 -20.84
N ASN A 130 -7.31 -25.59 -20.22
CA ASN A 130 -8.10 -26.10 -19.09
C ASN A 130 -9.54 -26.46 -19.51
N GLY A 131 -9.85 -26.45 -20.82
CA GLY A 131 -11.16 -26.77 -21.36
C GLY A 131 -12.14 -25.61 -21.45
N GLY A 132 -11.68 -24.38 -21.25
CA GLY A 132 -12.47 -23.17 -21.39
C GLY A 132 -12.55 -22.66 -22.84
N PRO A 133 -13.36 -21.62 -23.09
CA PRO A 133 -13.57 -21.07 -24.43
C PRO A 133 -12.53 -20.01 -24.85
N ILE A 134 -11.69 -19.51 -23.92
CA ILE A 134 -10.79 -18.37 -24.15
C ILE A 134 -9.38 -18.89 -24.45
N LYS A 135 -8.71 -18.31 -25.43
CA LYS A 135 -7.36 -18.70 -25.81
C LYS A 135 -6.36 -18.58 -24.64
N ASN A 136 -5.24 -19.31 -24.73
CA ASN A 136 -4.29 -19.48 -23.62
C ASN A 136 -3.61 -18.17 -23.15
N GLU A 137 -3.43 -17.22 -24.06
CA GLU A 137 -2.82 -15.91 -23.81
C GLU A 137 -3.79 -14.82 -24.29
N PRO A 138 -4.83 -14.52 -23.50
CA PRO A 138 -5.87 -13.59 -23.93
C PRO A 138 -5.33 -12.15 -23.91
N LYS A 139 -5.65 -11.40 -24.96
CA LYS A 139 -5.45 -9.95 -25.03
C LYS A 139 -6.74 -9.22 -24.69
N LEU A 140 -6.65 -7.98 -24.30
CA LEU A 140 -7.79 -7.15 -23.94
C LEU A 140 -8.86 -7.13 -25.05
N ALA A 141 -8.45 -6.99 -26.33
CA ALA A 141 -9.35 -6.98 -27.47
C ALA A 141 -10.10 -8.31 -27.70
N ASP A 142 -9.50 -9.45 -27.32
CA ASP A 142 -10.12 -10.77 -27.48
C ASP A 142 -11.36 -10.97 -26.61
N LEU A 143 -11.49 -10.20 -25.54
CA LEU A 143 -12.68 -10.23 -24.70
C LEU A 143 -13.96 -9.88 -25.46
N ASN A 144 -13.87 -9.15 -26.60
CA ASN A 144 -15.00 -8.85 -27.45
C ASN A 144 -15.66 -10.10 -28.05
N ASP A 145 -14.89 -11.17 -28.31
CA ASP A 145 -15.43 -12.43 -28.82
C ASP A 145 -16.23 -13.20 -27.76
N HIS A 146 -16.15 -12.75 -26.50
CA HIS A 146 -16.73 -13.41 -25.33
C HIS A 146 -17.65 -12.52 -24.50
N VAL A 147 -18.14 -11.39 -25.06
CA VAL A 147 -19.01 -10.44 -24.34
C VAL A 147 -20.18 -11.14 -23.67
N ASP A 148 -20.86 -12.05 -24.39
CA ASP A 148 -22.04 -12.76 -23.85
C ASP A 148 -21.70 -13.67 -22.66
N LEU A 149 -20.47 -14.17 -22.58
CA LEU A 149 -19.99 -14.98 -21.47
C LEU A 149 -19.87 -14.17 -20.17
N PHE A 150 -19.54 -12.88 -20.29
CA PHE A 150 -19.25 -12.00 -19.17
C PHE A 150 -20.37 -10.99 -18.85
N LYS A 151 -21.55 -11.10 -19.48
CA LYS A 151 -22.67 -10.20 -19.19
C LYS A 151 -23.14 -10.33 -17.75
N GLY A 152 -23.39 -9.17 -17.11
CA GLY A 152 -24.03 -9.05 -15.81
C GLY A 152 -25.40 -8.39 -15.91
N MET A 153 -26.21 -8.49 -14.86
CA MET A 153 -27.52 -7.80 -14.79
C MET A 153 -27.37 -6.27 -14.81
N ASP A 154 -26.22 -5.76 -14.44
CA ASP A 154 -25.85 -4.34 -14.30
C ASP A 154 -25.15 -3.77 -15.53
N THR A 155 -24.91 -4.58 -16.59
CA THR A 155 -24.11 -4.19 -17.76
C THR A 155 -24.90 -4.09 -19.06
N GLY A 156 -26.14 -4.56 -19.09
CA GLY A 156 -26.97 -4.60 -20.30
C GLY A 156 -26.38 -5.53 -21.37
N ASP A 157 -26.08 -5.02 -22.55
CA ASP A 157 -25.48 -5.77 -23.66
C ASP A 157 -23.95 -5.81 -23.64
N ARG A 158 -23.31 -5.25 -22.62
CA ARG A 158 -21.85 -5.19 -22.45
C ARG A 158 -21.38 -6.32 -21.54
N GLY A 159 -20.15 -6.81 -21.77
CA GLY A 159 -19.45 -7.65 -20.80
C GLY A 159 -19.20 -6.88 -19.49
N ARG A 160 -18.92 -7.60 -18.43
CA ARG A 160 -18.67 -7.03 -17.11
C ARG A 160 -17.21 -7.18 -16.73
N LEU A 161 -16.56 -6.05 -16.46
CA LEU A 161 -15.28 -5.99 -15.75
C LEU A 161 -15.56 -5.64 -14.28
N LEU A 162 -15.15 -6.48 -13.36
CA LEU A 162 -15.01 -6.09 -11.95
C LEU A 162 -13.77 -5.22 -11.87
N GLY A 163 -13.98 -3.92 -12.01
CA GLY A 163 -12.94 -2.89 -12.12
C GLY A 163 -12.30 -2.55 -10.79
N CYS A 164 -11.56 -1.48 -10.78
CA CYS A 164 -10.94 -0.94 -9.57
C CYS A 164 -11.94 -0.85 -8.41
N PRO A 165 -11.55 -1.15 -7.17
CA PRO A 165 -12.47 -1.15 -6.03
C PRO A 165 -13.24 0.15 -5.85
N THR A 166 -12.62 1.29 -6.13
CA THR A 166 -13.20 2.63 -5.93
C THR A 166 -12.71 3.60 -6.99
N PRO A 167 -13.56 4.55 -7.45
CA PRO A 167 -13.16 5.58 -8.41
C PRO A 167 -12.02 6.49 -7.89
N ALA A 168 -11.84 6.58 -6.57
CA ALA A 168 -10.79 7.40 -5.97
C ALA A 168 -9.37 6.95 -6.34
N TRP A 169 -9.19 5.68 -6.71
CA TRP A 169 -7.88 5.15 -7.12
C TRP A 169 -7.48 5.51 -8.55
N GLU A 170 -8.35 6.16 -9.31
CA GLU A 170 -8.10 6.66 -10.68
C GLU A 170 -7.59 5.61 -11.68
N CYS A 171 -8.05 4.36 -11.56
CA CYS A 171 -7.63 3.26 -12.45
C CYS A 171 -8.02 3.47 -13.91
N SER A 172 -8.96 4.36 -14.19
CA SER A 172 -9.45 4.69 -15.54
C SER A 172 -9.92 3.47 -16.37
N ASP A 173 -10.51 2.47 -15.70
CA ASP A 173 -10.87 1.20 -16.34
C ASP A 173 -11.85 1.38 -17.48
N GLN A 174 -12.90 2.21 -17.32
CA GLN A 174 -13.88 2.44 -18.37
C GLN A 174 -13.26 3.13 -19.58
N ASP A 175 -12.41 4.14 -19.34
CA ASP A 175 -11.73 4.85 -20.43
C ASP A 175 -10.80 3.89 -21.20
N ARG A 176 -10.05 3.03 -20.46
CA ARG A 176 -9.19 2.00 -21.07
C ARG A 176 -9.99 1.04 -21.95
N LEU A 177 -11.15 0.57 -21.50
CA LEU A 177 -12.03 -0.29 -22.27
C LEU A 177 -12.53 0.42 -23.55
N ASP A 178 -13.03 1.65 -23.41
CA ASP A 178 -13.62 2.42 -24.50
C ASP A 178 -12.56 2.81 -25.56
N LEU A 179 -11.36 3.25 -25.13
CA LEU A 179 -10.26 3.60 -26.03
C LEU A 179 -9.68 2.40 -26.79
N ASN A 180 -9.78 1.20 -26.22
CA ASN A 180 -9.38 -0.04 -26.89
C ASN A 180 -10.54 -0.72 -27.66
N GLY A 181 -11.72 -0.10 -27.71
CA GLY A 181 -12.89 -0.64 -28.42
C GLY A 181 -13.43 -1.93 -27.80
N VAL A 182 -13.30 -2.10 -26.49
CA VAL A 182 -13.75 -3.30 -25.76
C VAL A 182 -15.15 -3.07 -25.23
N ASN A 183 -16.11 -3.88 -25.67
CA ASN A 183 -17.53 -3.75 -25.30
C ASN A 183 -17.81 -4.28 -23.90
N PHE A 184 -17.12 -3.73 -22.89
CA PHE A 184 -17.31 -4.06 -21.48
C PHE A 184 -17.68 -2.81 -20.69
N LYS A 185 -18.29 -3.02 -19.54
CA LYS A 185 -18.57 -2.00 -18.54
C LYS A 185 -17.79 -2.31 -17.29
N ALA A 186 -17.00 -1.34 -16.83
CA ALA A 186 -16.31 -1.41 -15.54
C ALA A 186 -17.33 -1.16 -14.41
N ILE A 187 -17.29 -2.00 -13.39
CA ILE A 187 -18.12 -1.93 -12.18
C ILE A 187 -17.21 -1.80 -10.98
N GLU A 188 -17.38 -0.74 -10.24
CA GLU A 188 -16.68 -0.44 -9.00
C GLU A 188 -17.61 -0.68 -7.81
N LEU A 189 -17.17 -1.45 -6.83
CA LEU A 189 -18.02 -1.86 -5.69
C LEU A 189 -17.91 -0.95 -4.46
N GLY A 190 -17.03 0.03 -4.54
CA GLY A 190 -16.87 1.05 -3.48
C GLY A 190 -15.92 0.66 -2.35
N SER A 191 -15.38 -0.57 -2.34
CA SER A 191 -14.36 -0.98 -1.39
C SER A 191 -13.58 -2.22 -1.85
N GLU A 192 -12.34 -2.35 -1.39
CA GLU A 192 -11.49 -3.53 -1.62
C GLU A 192 -12.15 -4.81 -1.09
N THR A 193 -12.74 -4.77 0.10
CA THR A 193 -13.42 -5.93 0.71
C THR A 193 -14.57 -6.43 -0.15
N ALA A 194 -15.41 -5.55 -0.69
CA ALA A 194 -16.51 -5.94 -1.57
C ALA A 194 -16.00 -6.53 -2.89
N HIS A 195 -14.93 -5.95 -3.44
CA HIS A 195 -14.28 -6.40 -4.66
C HIS A 195 -13.79 -7.85 -4.54
N TRP A 196 -13.03 -8.16 -3.49
CA TRP A 196 -12.54 -9.52 -3.26
C TRP A 196 -13.63 -10.51 -2.90
N ALA A 197 -14.64 -10.09 -2.14
CA ALA A 197 -15.77 -10.95 -1.78
C ALA A 197 -16.55 -11.40 -3.04
N GLU A 198 -16.79 -10.49 -3.98
CA GLU A 198 -17.46 -10.80 -5.24
C GLU A 198 -16.64 -11.74 -6.10
N ALA A 199 -15.33 -11.46 -6.28
CA ALA A 199 -14.43 -12.30 -7.05
C ALA A 199 -14.36 -13.74 -6.50
N GLN A 200 -14.21 -13.90 -5.18
CA GLN A 200 -14.19 -15.21 -4.53
C GLN A 200 -15.53 -15.96 -4.67
N ALA A 201 -16.64 -15.24 -4.50
CA ALA A 201 -17.97 -15.84 -4.64
C ALA A 201 -18.22 -16.35 -6.08
N ALA A 202 -17.88 -15.55 -7.12
CA ALA A 202 -17.96 -15.93 -8.50
C ALA A 202 -17.04 -17.13 -8.81
N TYR A 203 -15.79 -17.09 -8.34
CA TYR A 203 -14.84 -18.19 -8.53
C TYR A 203 -15.33 -19.50 -7.91
N LYS A 204 -15.88 -19.47 -6.70
CA LYS A 204 -16.45 -20.64 -6.02
C LYS A 204 -17.61 -21.27 -6.79
N ARG A 205 -18.42 -20.45 -7.48
CA ARG A 205 -19.53 -20.91 -8.31
C ARG A 205 -19.08 -21.29 -9.73
N LYS A 206 -17.79 -21.14 -10.07
CA LYS A 206 -17.25 -21.32 -11.42
C LYS A 206 -17.91 -20.39 -12.45
N GLU A 207 -18.34 -19.23 -12.04
CA GLU A 207 -18.89 -18.20 -12.91
C GLU A 207 -17.78 -17.47 -13.66
N PRO A 208 -18.00 -17.08 -14.93
CA PRO A 208 -17.06 -16.26 -15.66
C PRO A 208 -16.98 -14.84 -15.07
N PHE A 209 -15.76 -14.31 -14.92
CA PHE A 209 -15.53 -12.91 -14.58
C PHE A 209 -14.21 -12.40 -15.15
N VAL A 210 -14.15 -11.09 -15.39
CA VAL A 210 -12.92 -10.34 -15.60
C VAL A 210 -12.70 -9.46 -14.36
N LEU A 211 -11.51 -9.50 -13.81
CA LEU A 211 -11.16 -8.89 -12.51
C LEU A 211 -9.97 -7.96 -12.68
N TYR A 212 -10.07 -6.72 -12.20
CA TYR A 212 -8.92 -5.92 -11.89
C TYR A 212 -8.22 -6.48 -10.64
N ALA A 213 -6.91 -6.68 -10.71
CA ALA A 213 -6.12 -7.09 -9.54
C ALA A 213 -4.65 -6.69 -9.72
N TRP A 214 -3.94 -6.63 -8.61
CA TRP A 214 -2.52 -6.23 -8.55
C TRP A 214 -1.70 -7.22 -7.72
N THR A 215 -0.40 -7.23 -7.94
CA THR A 215 0.58 -7.96 -7.14
C THR A 215 1.49 -6.97 -6.41
N PRO A 216 1.95 -7.27 -5.19
CA PRO A 216 1.67 -8.48 -4.40
C PRO A 216 0.27 -8.46 -3.78
N HIS A 217 -0.47 -9.59 -3.87
CA HIS A 217 -1.75 -9.76 -3.20
C HIS A 217 -2.04 -11.25 -2.92
N TRP A 218 -2.71 -11.53 -1.80
CA TRP A 218 -3.07 -12.90 -1.39
C TRP A 218 -4.04 -13.59 -2.35
N ILE A 219 -4.80 -12.83 -3.13
CA ILE A 219 -5.82 -13.36 -4.04
C ILE A 219 -5.26 -14.41 -5.01
N PHE A 220 -3.99 -14.24 -5.44
CA PHE A 220 -3.31 -15.17 -6.34
C PHE A 220 -2.87 -16.48 -5.67
N ALA A 221 -2.90 -16.53 -4.33
CA ALA A 221 -2.68 -17.77 -3.59
C ALA A 221 -3.96 -18.61 -3.46
N VAL A 222 -5.14 -18.02 -3.65
CA VAL A 222 -6.44 -18.67 -3.45
C VAL A 222 -7.25 -18.80 -4.74
N LEU A 223 -7.03 -17.95 -5.74
CA LEU A 223 -7.65 -18.01 -7.05
C LEU A 223 -6.58 -18.29 -8.12
N ASP A 224 -6.79 -19.32 -8.92
CA ASP A 224 -5.95 -19.59 -10.09
C ASP A 224 -6.43 -18.71 -11.25
N LEU A 225 -5.69 -17.64 -11.48
CA LEU A 225 -6.01 -16.57 -12.44
C LEU A 225 -4.97 -16.50 -13.55
N VAL A 226 -5.41 -16.07 -14.72
CA VAL A 226 -4.57 -15.81 -15.89
C VAL A 226 -4.72 -14.34 -16.25
N SER A 227 -3.60 -13.63 -16.46
CA SER A 227 -3.62 -12.25 -16.87
C SER A 227 -4.14 -12.07 -18.29
N VAL A 228 -4.86 -10.99 -18.50
CA VAL A 228 -5.23 -10.50 -19.84
C VAL A 228 -4.16 -9.50 -20.26
N GLU A 229 -3.51 -9.75 -21.42
CA GLU A 229 -2.48 -8.86 -21.95
C GLU A 229 -3.12 -7.53 -22.35
N LEU A 230 -2.65 -6.44 -21.72
CA LEU A 230 -3.01 -5.06 -22.03
C LEU A 230 -1.98 -4.47 -23.02
N PRO A 231 -2.32 -3.39 -23.76
CA PRO A 231 -1.31 -2.63 -24.47
C PRO A 231 -0.21 -2.20 -23.50
N ALA A 232 1.06 -2.41 -23.86
CA ALA A 232 2.18 -2.12 -22.97
C ALA A 232 2.18 -0.64 -22.54
N PHE A 233 2.56 -0.37 -21.31
CA PHE A 233 2.71 1.00 -20.80
C PHE A 233 3.65 1.80 -21.73
N GLY A 234 3.24 3.03 -22.06
CA GLY A 234 3.99 3.91 -22.97
C GLY A 234 3.93 3.53 -24.45
N SER A 235 3.31 2.38 -24.84
CA SER A 235 3.12 2.03 -26.25
C SER A 235 1.98 2.81 -26.91
N VAL A 236 1.01 3.21 -26.12
CA VAL A 236 -0.11 4.11 -26.44
C VAL A 236 -0.30 5.06 -25.26
N GLU A 237 -1.00 6.17 -25.49
CA GLU A 237 -1.24 7.18 -24.45
C GLU A 237 -2.13 6.61 -23.32
N TRP A 238 -1.80 6.99 -22.08
CA TRP A 238 -2.65 6.71 -20.91
C TRP A 238 -4.03 7.39 -21.06
N PRO A 239 -5.13 6.72 -20.70
CA PRO A 239 -5.23 5.42 -20.06
C PRO A 239 -5.47 4.23 -21.02
N ALA A 240 -5.25 4.36 -22.32
CA ALA A 240 -5.42 3.25 -23.26
C ALA A 240 -4.39 2.13 -23.01
N SER A 241 -3.20 2.45 -22.50
CA SER A 241 -2.18 1.47 -22.08
C SER A 241 -2.58 0.76 -20.77
N GLY A 242 -1.92 -0.38 -20.50
CA GLY A 242 -1.86 -0.97 -19.17
C GLY A 242 -1.01 -0.14 -18.21
N TRP A 243 -0.86 -0.64 -17.00
CA TRP A 243 0.03 -0.06 -15.98
C TRP A 243 1.48 -0.48 -16.19
N ASP A 244 2.42 0.32 -15.72
CA ASP A 244 3.84 -0.05 -15.62
C ASP A 244 4.07 -0.96 -14.39
N VAL A 245 5.32 -1.39 -14.23
CA VAL A 245 5.77 -1.96 -12.96
C VAL A 245 5.97 -0.82 -11.97
N ASP A 246 5.20 -0.80 -10.92
CA ASP A 246 5.27 0.22 -9.89
C ASP A 246 6.36 -0.11 -8.85
N ILE A 247 7.33 0.77 -8.70
CA ILE A 247 8.19 0.85 -7.52
C ILE A 247 7.50 1.81 -6.58
N THR A 248 6.82 1.25 -5.57
CA THR A 248 6.04 2.07 -4.64
C THR A 248 6.93 2.96 -3.79
N PHE A 249 6.41 4.10 -3.37
CA PHE A 249 7.18 5.10 -2.62
C PHE A 249 6.35 5.78 -1.54
N ASN A 250 7.06 6.38 -0.58
CA ASN A 250 6.48 7.25 0.43
C ASN A 250 6.64 8.71 -0.01
N ALA A 251 5.70 9.56 0.34
CA ALA A 251 5.77 10.99 0.03
C ALA A 251 5.25 11.85 1.18
N GLY A 252 5.48 13.15 1.09
CA GLY A 252 5.00 14.10 2.08
C GLY A 252 5.15 15.55 1.64
N ARG A 253 4.63 16.45 2.47
CA ARG A 253 4.83 17.88 2.24
C ARG A 253 6.32 18.27 2.42
N PRO A 254 6.81 19.29 1.69
CA PRO A 254 8.22 19.70 1.77
C PRO A 254 8.70 20.07 3.19
N GLY A 255 7.79 20.58 4.03
CA GLY A 255 8.08 20.92 5.42
C GLY A 255 8.59 19.75 6.26
N MET A 256 8.26 18.50 5.91
CA MET A 256 8.77 17.31 6.60
C MET A 256 10.29 17.29 6.68
N LEU A 257 10.97 17.65 5.60
CA LEU A 257 12.44 17.60 5.52
C LEU A 257 13.14 18.57 6.49
N THR A 258 12.47 19.64 6.88
CA THR A 258 13.06 20.70 7.73
C THR A 258 12.49 20.72 9.14
N GLU A 259 11.24 20.39 9.31
CA GLU A 259 10.53 20.41 10.60
C GLU A 259 10.69 19.07 11.35
N HIS A 260 10.80 17.96 10.60
CA HIS A 260 10.92 16.61 11.12
C HIS A 260 12.00 15.80 10.37
N PRO A 261 13.27 16.28 10.36
CA PRO A 261 14.33 15.68 9.53
C PRO A 261 14.62 14.21 9.89
N GLU A 262 14.60 13.86 11.19
CA GLU A 262 14.83 12.47 11.64
C GLU A 262 13.67 11.55 11.23
N ALA A 263 12.42 11.99 11.37
CA ALA A 263 11.27 11.23 10.90
C ALA A 263 11.31 11.05 9.38
N SER A 264 11.64 12.10 8.63
CA SER A 264 11.79 12.03 7.19
C SER A 264 12.87 11.03 6.77
N GLN A 265 14.02 11.04 7.45
CA GLN A 265 15.10 10.11 7.18
C GLN A 265 14.69 8.66 7.51
N MET A 266 13.99 8.45 8.64
CA MET A 266 13.46 7.13 8.98
C MET A 266 12.48 6.63 7.92
N ILE A 267 11.54 7.46 7.45
CA ILE A 267 10.60 7.10 6.38
C ILE A 267 11.35 6.76 5.10
N MET A 268 12.40 7.53 4.74
CA MET A 268 13.24 7.26 3.57
C MET A 268 14.00 5.92 3.67
N ASN A 269 14.34 5.49 4.86
CA ASN A 269 15.04 4.23 5.11
C ASN A 269 14.08 3.04 5.20
N ALA A 270 12.80 3.29 5.52
CA ALA A 270 11.81 2.25 5.74
C ALA A 270 11.46 1.52 4.43
N SER A 271 11.60 0.21 4.44
CA SER A 271 11.30 -0.61 3.28
C SER A 271 10.96 -2.04 3.71
N ILE A 272 9.84 -2.56 3.21
CA ILE A 272 9.45 -3.96 3.39
C ILE A 272 9.38 -4.66 2.03
N THR A 273 9.64 -5.95 2.01
CA THR A 273 9.57 -6.74 0.77
C THR A 273 8.14 -7.16 0.44
N ASN A 274 7.88 -7.50 -0.84
CA ASN A 274 6.61 -8.08 -1.28
C ASN A 274 6.17 -9.28 -0.41
N VAL A 275 7.12 -10.14 -0.02
CA VAL A 275 6.83 -11.34 0.78
C VAL A 275 6.40 -10.97 2.20
N GLN A 276 7.06 -9.98 2.81
CA GLN A 276 6.72 -9.49 4.14
C GLN A 276 5.34 -8.85 4.14
N GLN A 277 5.07 -7.96 3.19
CA GLN A 277 3.77 -7.32 3.05
C GLN A 277 2.66 -8.35 2.80
N ALA A 278 2.83 -9.25 1.83
CA ALA A 278 1.83 -10.27 1.49
C ALA A 278 1.50 -11.20 2.67
N GLY A 279 2.51 -11.51 3.51
CA GLY A 279 2.30 -12.30 4.73
C GLY A 279 1.39 -11.60 5.73
N MET A 280 1.58 -10.31 5.95
CA MET A 280 0.74 -9.49 6.84
C MET A 280 -0.66 -9.29 6.26
N ILE A 281 -0.77 -8.95 4.97
CA ILE A 281 -2.07 -8.83 4.29
C ILE A 281 -2.89 -10.13 4.44
N LYS A 282 -2.26 -11.29 4.22
CA LYS A 282 -2.95 -12.59 4.39
C LYS A 282 -3.48 -12.78 5.81
N ALA A 283 -2.68 -12.47 6.83
CA ALA A 283 -3.11 -12.61 8.23
C ALA A 283 -4.32 -11.71 8.55
N ILE A 284 -4.39 -10.53 7.94
CA ILE A 284 -5.49 -9.58 8.12
C ILE A 284 -6.72 -10.02 7.33
N ASP A 285 -6.60 -10.17 6.02
CA ASP A 285 -7.75 -10.35 5.12
C ASP A 285 -8.33 -11.77 5.15
N ILE A 286 -7.48 -12.78 5.33
CA ILE A 286 -7.89 -14.20 5.30
C ILE A 286 -8.10 -14.74 6.70
N ASP A 287 -7.15 -14.50 7.60
CA ASP A 287 -7.19 -15.07 8.95
C ASP A 287 -8.00 -14.16 9.90
N GLY A 288 -8.43 -12.97 9.44
CA GLY A 288 -9.32 -12.03 10.14
C GLY A 288 -8.69 -11.39 11.36
N ARG A 289 -7.36 -11.24 11.37
CA ARG A 289 -6.61 -10.69 12.49
C ARG A 289 -6.60 -9.16 12.47
N ASP A 290 -6.43 -8.58 13.63
CA ASP A 290 -6.28 -7.15 13.79
C ASP A 290 -4.95 -6.64 13.18
N VAL A 291 -5.00 -5.50 12.50
CA VAL A 291 -3.84 -4.91 11.81
C VAL A 291 -2.71 -4.57 12.78
N GLU A 292 -3.06 -3.93 13.90
CA GLU A 292 -2.09 -3.47 14.90
C GLU A 292 -1.39 -4.67 15.55
N GLU A 293 -2.13 -5.76 15.82
CA GLU A 293 -1.56 -7.00 16.36
C GLU A 293 -0.60 -7.65 15.34
N VAL A 294 -1.02 -7.78 14.08
CA VAL A 294 -0.19 -8.40 13.02
C VAL A 294 1.09 -7.61 12.81
N VAL A 295 0.98 -6.29 12.72
CA VAL A 295 2.17 -5.43 12.55
C VAL A 295 3.07 -5.49 13.77
N ALA A 296 2.54 -5.41 15.00
CA ALA A 296 3.35 -5.48 16.21
C ALA A 296 4.12 -6.81 16.32
N GLU A 297 3.50 -7.94 16.03
CA GLU A 297 4.16 -9.26 15.99
C GLU A 297 5.27 -9.30 14.93
N TRP A 298 5.00 -8.75 13.73
CA TRP A 298 6.00 -8.69 12.68
C TRP A 298 7.19 -7.83 13.10
N MET A 299 6.93 -6.66 13.69
CA MET A 299 7.96 -5.75 14.18
C MET A 299 8.83 -6.40 15.27
N GLU A 300 8.23 -7.12 16.20
CA GLU A 300 8.96 -7.85 17.24
C GLU A 300 9.86 -8.94 16.64
N ALA A 301 9.34 -9.69 15.66
CA ALA A 301 10.05 -10.79 15.02
C ALA A 301 11.15 -10.35 14.03
N ASN A 302 11.10 -9.10 13.53
CA ASN A 302 11.99 -8.59 12.46
C ASN A 302 12.75 -7.33 12.90
N ARG A 303 13.14 -7.25 14.18
CA ARG A 303 13.84 -6.09 14.72
C ARG A 303 15.16 -5.79 13.98
N ASP A 304 15.84 -6.81 13.49
CA ASP A 304 17.07 -6.72 12.70
C ASP A 304 16.84 -6.02 11.34
N VAL A 305 15.63 -6.07 10.78
CA VAL A 305 15.26 -5.38 9.54
C VAL A 305 15.06 -3.89 9.81
N TRP A 306 14.15 -3.55 10.70
CA TRP A 306 13.69 -2.17 10.85
C TRP A 306 14.52 -1.30 11.80
N SER A 307 15.32 -1.90 12.69
CA SER A 307 16.17 -1.11 13.60
C SER A 307 17.18 -0.22 12.85
N SER A 308 17.58 -0.63 11.65
CA SER A 308 18.47 0.18 10.79
C SER A 308 17.77 1.38 10.12
N TRP A 309 16.45 1.48 10.21
CA TRP A 309 15.71 2.63 9.63
C TRP A 309 15.81 3.88 10.49
N VAL A 310 15.94 3.70 11.82
CA VAL A 310 16.05 4.81 12.76
C VAL A 310 17.43 5.47 12.60
N PRO A 311 17.50 6.78 12.34
CA PRO A 311 18.76 7.52 12.31
C PRO A 311 19.51 7.46 13.65
N ASP A 312 20.85 7.55 13.61
CA ASP A 312 21.73 7.60 14.79
C ASP A 312 21.54 8.86 15.64
#